data_a292aa5da2c5d6f445ae33f69e2f615f
#
_entry.id   a292aa5da2c5d6f445ae33f69e2f615f
#
_cell.length_a   1.000
_cell.length_b   1.000
_cell.length_c   1.000
_cell.angle_alpha   90.00
_cell.angle_beta   90.00
_cell.angle_gamma   90.00
#
_symmetry.space_group_name_H-M   'P 1'
#
loop_
_entity.id
_entity.type
_entity.pdbx_description
1 polymer ?
#
loop_
_entity_poly.entity_id
_entity_poly.type
_entity_poly.pdbx_seq_one_letter_code
_entity_poly.pdbx_strand_id
1 'polypeptide(L)'
;MTRLGEIASLRKGTVLPGGHSGLRYVGLEHMDGGKPRLARWGYGTEVHSAKTPFQPGDVLYGKLRPYLDKGALAEWAGMCSTDILVLEANQTIAPQFLVFALHSDEFLGYAISTTTGVNHPRTSWKALSRYAFPLPPLPEQRAIARVLQTVQEAIEATERVIEAAKELKRSMMEYLFTYGPVPVNRADQVQRTESAIGVFPSHWEASACGLLCERITVGVVVRPASYYVENGIPAFRSLNIKADRLNTEELVFFSENDNEGPLAKSRLQENDVLIVRTGEPGTACVVPSCYSGSNCIDLVIARPRQDVVRSLYLGLYLNSSRGKNQAASSETGLAQKHLNVGAVKRLRVMLPDLADQDRIVSIARSIDSQIAAGRKRALALEAAFSSLLHNLMTGKVRITPTEQDMEGV
;
A
#
# COMPACT_ATOMS: atom_id res chain seq x y z
N MET A 1 2.59 -16.89 -35.47
CA MET A 1 2.62 -17.44 -34.11
C MET A 1 3.92 -18.21 -33.93
N THR A 2 4.76 -17.80 -32.98
CA THR A 2 6.08 -18.42 -32.67
C THR A 2 6.00 -19.05 -31.29
N ARG A 3 6.59 -20.22 -31.11
CA ARG A 3 6.60 -20.89 -29.80
C ARG A 3 7.71 -20.36 -28.93
N LEU A 4 7.48 -20.27 -27.61
CA LEU A 4 8.47 -19.82 -26.65
C LEU A 4 9.79 -20.63 -26.74
N GLY A 5 9.70 -21.96 -26.94
CA GLY A 5 10.86 -22.82 -27.09
C GLY A 5 11.66 -22.65 -28.40
N GLU A 6 11.15 -21.89 -29.38
CA GLU A 6 11.86 -21.55 -30.62
C GLU A 6 12.73 -20.28 -30.44
N ILE A 7 12.42 -19.45 -29.44
CA ILE A 7 13.04 -18.14 -29.24
C ILE A 7 13.81 -18.02 -27.92
N ALA A 8 13.63 -18.95 -26.99
CA ALA A 8 14.35 -19.01 -25.72
C ALA A 8 14.70 -20.45 -25.36
N SER A 9 15.72 -20.61 -24.53
CA SER A 9 16.14 -21.89 -23.97
C SER A 9 16.44 -21.77 -22.48
N LEU A 10 16.47 -22.90 -21.75
CA LEU A 10 16.90 -22.89 -20.36
C LEU A 10 18.42 -22.76 -20.26
N ARG A 11 18.89 -21.82 -19.44
CA ARG A 11 20.29 -21.77 -19.04
C ARG A 11 20.65 -23.05 -18.30
N LYS A 12 21.73 -23.65 -18.73
CA LYS A 12 22.33 -24.86 -18.11
C LYS A 12 23.35 -24.46 -17.05
N GLY A 13 23.50 -25.31 -16.06
CA GLY A 13 24.52 -25.15 -15.03
C GLY A 13 23.94 -25.22 -13.61
N THR A 14 24.82 -25.50 -12.67
CA THR A 14 24.52 -25.60 -11.25
C THR A 14 25.64 -24.95 -10.46
N VAL A 15 25.28 -24.12 -9.48
CA VAL A 15 26.20 -23.48 -8.55
C VAL A 15 25.91 -23.96 -7.15
N LEU A 16 26.96 -24.38 -6.44
CA LEU A 16 26.90 -24.68 -5.01
C LEU A 16 27.26 -23.39 -4.23
N PRO A 17 26.40 -22.89 -3.36
CA PRO A 17 26.60 -21.60 -2.70
C PRO A 17 27.88 -21.50 -1.84
N GLY A 18 28.30 -22.59 -1.20
CA GLY A 18 29.40 -22.63 -0.23
C GLY A 18 30.77 -22.12 -0.68
N GLY A 19 31.00 -21.95 -2.00
CA GLY A 19 32.20 -21.33 -2.56
C GLY A 19 32.02 -19.91 -3.10
N HIS A 20 30.82 -19.34 -3.01
CA HIS A 20 30.44 -18.12 -3.71
C HIS A 20 29.69 -17.13 -2.79
N SER A 21 30.26 -16.82 -1.63
CA SER A 21 29.67 -15.97 -0.60
C SER A 21 29.28 -14.55 -1.08
N GLY A 22 29.95 -14.03 -2.10
CA GLY A 22 29.69 -12.71 -2.68
C GLY A 22 28.64 -12.69 -3.81
N LEU A 23 28.18 -13.85 -4.31
CA LEU A 23 27.18 -13.88 -5.37
C LEU A 23 25.79 -13.51 -4.84
N ARG A 24 25.09 -12.67 -5.60
CA ARG A 24 23.70 -12.33 -5.33
C ARG A 24 22.80 -13.54 -5.57
N TYR A 25 21.86 -13.76 -4.67
CA TYR A 25 20.88 -14.83 -4.75
C TYR A 25 19.47 -14.26 -4.97
N VAL A 26 18.73 -14.87 -5.89
CA VAL A 26 17.32 -14.56 -6.14
C VAL A 26 16.45 -15.76 -5.80
N GLY A 27 15.61 -15.62 -4.77
CA GLY A 27 14.50 -16.49 -4.48
C GLY A 27 13.18 -15.88 -4.97
N LEU A 28 12.08 -16.64 -4.92
CA LEU A 28 10.77 -16.12 -5.29
C LEU A 28 10.32 -14.97 -4.36
N GLU A 29 10.83 -14.92 -3.14
CA GLU A 29 10.62 -13.85 -2.16
C GLU A 29 11.22 -12.50 -2.60
N HIS A 30 12.17 -12.51 -3.51
CA HIS A 30 12.84 -11.32 -4.05
C HIS A 30 12.19 -10.79 -5.34
N MET A 31 11.24 -11.55 -5.92
CA MET A 31 10.53 -11.18 -7.13
C MET A 31 9.14 -10.66 -6.78
N ASP A 32 8.81 -9.46 -7.18
CA ASP A 32 7.48 -8.88 -7.01
C ASP A 32 6.59 -9.29 -8.18
N GLY A 33 5.30 -9.62 -7.91
CA GLY A 33 4.35 -9.99 -8.95
C GLY A 33 4.09 -8.85 -9.92
N GLY A 34 4.03 -9.14 -11.22
CA GLY A 34 3.78 -8.17 -12.29
C GLY A 34 4.91 -7.16 -12.53
N LYS A 35 6.06 -7.28 -11.82
CA LYS A 35 7.19 -6.34 -11.97
C LYS A 35 8.33 -6.99 -12.75
N PRO A 36 8.73 -6.42 -13.91
CA PRO A 36 9.73 -7.02 -14.81
C PRO A 36 11.18 -6.82 -14.34
N ARG A 37 11.43 -6.24 -13.17
CA ARG A 37 12.75 -5.93 -12.61
C ARG A 37 12.97 -6.56 -11.24
N LEU A 38 14.24 -6.85 -10.93
CA LEU A 38 14.68 -7.31 -9.63
C LEU A 38 15.05 -6.12 -8.74
N ALA A 39 14.22 -5.80 -7.76
CA ALA A 39 14.49 -4.74 -6.79
C ALA A 39 15.25 -5.25 -5.55
N ARG A 40 15.18 -6.55 -5.26
CA ARG A 40 15.73 -7.17 -4.05
C ARG A 40 16.50 -8.44 -4.37
N TRP A 41 17.45 -8.76 -3.52
CA TRP A 41 18.23 -10.00 -3.57
C TRP A 41 18.76 -10.35 -2.19
N GLY A 42 19.09 -11.63 -1.97
CA GLY A 42 19.88 -12.11 -0.86
C GLY A 42 21.32 -12.44 -1.30
N TYR A 43 22.04 -13.12 -0.44
CA TYR A 43 23.42 -13.53 -0.71
C TYR A 43 23.58 -15.05 -0.68
N GLY A 44 24.62 -15.57 -1.33
CA GLY A 44 24.94 -16.98 -1.36
C GLY A 44 25.14 -17.62 0.01
N THR A 45 25.52 -16.84 1.00
CA THR A 45 25.65 -17.28 2.41
C THR A 45 24.33 -17.67 3.06
N GLU A 46 23.20 -17.22 2.54
CA GLU A 46 21.86 -17.48 3.09
C GLU A 46 21.26 -18.81 2.61
N VAL A 47 21.91 -19.47 1.66
CA VAL A 47 21.39 -20.68 1.01
C VAL A 47 22.44 -21.78 0.93
N HIS A 48 22.01 -23.05 1.03
CA HIS A 48 22.90 -24.20 1.10
C HIS A 48 22.72 -25.21 -0.05
N SER A 49 21.53 -25.27 -0.65
CA SER A 49 21.25 -26.19 -1.75
C SER A 49 21.72 -25.67 -3.10
N ALA A 50 21.93 -26.56 -4.04
CA ALA A 50 22.30 -26.23 -5.43
C ALA A 50 21.35 -25.19 -6.04
N LYS A 51 21.88 -24.23 -6.80
CA LYS A 51 21.19 -23.11 -7.43
C LYS A 51 21.47 -23.08 -8.93
N THR A 52 20.63 -22.38 -9.67
CA THR A 52 20.82 -22.14 -11.11
C THR A 52 21.54 -20.79 -11.29
N PRO A 53 22.67 -20.73 -12.04
CA PRO A 53 23.30 -19.45 -12.35
C PRO A 53 22.47 -18.67 -13.38
N PHE A 54 22.58 -17.33 -13.36
CA PHE A 54 22.03 -16.45 -14.38
C PHE A 54 23.01 -15.31 -14.71
N GLN A 55 22.85 -14.72 -15.89
CA GLN A 55 23.67 -13.65 -16.43
C GLN A 55 22.81 -12.42 -16.78
N PRO A 56 23.39 -11.22 -16.94
CA PRO A 56 22.68 -10.09 -17.50
C PRO A 56 22.03 -10.44 -18.84
N GLY A 57 20.76 -10.05 -19.03
CA GLY A 57 19.98 -10.36 -20.21
C GLY A 57 19.15 -11.66 -20.11
N ASP A 58 19.40 -12.51 -19.10
CA ASP A 58 18.50 -13.64 -18.85
C ASP A 58 17.15 -13.18 -18.29
N VAL A 59 16.09 -13.90 -18.64
CA VAL A 59 14.77 -13.68 -18.05
C VAL A 59 14.50 -14.77 -17.02
N LEU A 60 14.27 -14.34 -15.79
CA LEU A 60 13.93 -15.20 -14.66
C LEU A 60 12.43 -15.36 -14.57
N TYR A 61 11.91 -16.60 -14.53
CA TYR A 61 10.48 -16.87 -14.40
C TYR A 61 10.17 -17.86 -13.28
N GLY A 62 9.32 -17.46 -12.35
CA GLY A 62 8.87 -18.29 -11.22
C GLY A 62 7.92 -19.41 -11.66
N LYS A 63 8.38 -20.67 -11.66
CA LYS A 63 7.52 -21.82 -12.03
C LYS A 63 6.58 -22.26 -10.92
N LEU A 64 6.86 -21.97 -9.65
CA LEU A 64 6.01 -22.26 -8.49
C LEU A 64 4.94 -21.19 -8.33
N ARG A 65 3.66 -21.63 -8.26
CA ARG A 65 2.50 -20.75 -8.12
C ARG A 65 2.50 -19.65 -9.19
N PRO A 66 2.42 -20.00 -10.49
CA PRO A 66 2.53 -19.02 -11.59
C PRO A 66 1.50 -17.89 -11.50
N TYR A 67 0.37 -18.10 -10.81
CA TYR A 67 -0.62 -17.04 -10.55
C TYR A 67 -0.08 -15.86 -9.72
N LEU A 68 1.12 -15.97 -9.13
CA LEU A 68 1.81 -14.87 -8.47
C LEU A 68 2.55 -13.96 -9.47
N ASP A 69 2.53 -14.30 -10.75
CA ASP A 69 3.09 -13.52 -11.87
C ASP A 69 4.51 -13.02 -11.63
N LYS A 70 5.43 -13.92 -11.29
CA LYS A 70 6.82 -13.59 -10.95
C LYS A 70 7.73 -13.81 -12.14
N GLY A 71 8.07 -12.72 -12.83
CA GLY A 71 9.01 -12.67 -13.95
C GLY A 71 9.92 -11.46 -13.85
N ALA A 72 11.21 -11.55 -14.16
CA ALA A 72 12.10 -10.41 -14.14
C ALA A 72 13.28 -10.56 -15.12
N LEU A 73 13.70 -9.44 -15.70
CA LEU A 73 14.94 -9.36 -16.48
C LEU A 73 16.13 -9.24 -15.52
N ALA A 74 17.16 -10.05 -15.72
CA ALA A 74 18.40 -9.97 -14.98
C ALA A 74 19.29 -8.86 -15.55
N GLU A 75 19.61 -7.86 -14.71
CA GLU A 75 20.52 -6.76 -15.07
C GLU A 75 21.98 -7.04 -14.59
N TRP A 76 22.18 -8.08 -13.80
CA TRP A 76 23.45 -8.50 -13.21
C TRP A 76 23.54 -10.02 -13.14
N ALA A 77 24.76 -10.54 -12.95
CA ALA A 77 25.01 -11.98 -12.82
C ALA A 77 24.79 -12.46 -11.38
N GLY A 78 24.23 -13.66 -11.21
CA GLY A 78 24.00 -14.26 -9.91
C GLY A 78 23.53 -15.70 -9.98
N MET A 79 22.87 -16.14 -8.92
CA MET A 79 22.24 -17.45 -8.84
C MET A 79 20.80 -17.33 -8.30
N CYS A 80 19.93 -18.25 -8.71
CA CYS A 80 18.53 -18.23 -8.29
C CYS A 80 18.07 -19.60 -7.77
N SER A 81 16.92 -19.57 -7.11
CA SER A 81 16.20 -20.76 -6.65
C SER A 81 15.91 -21.70 -7.82
N THR A 82 15.93 -23.01 -7.56
CA THR A 82 15.49 -24.03 -8.53
C THR A 82 14.00 -23.95 -8.88
N ASP A 83 13.20 -23.18 -8.15
CA ASP A 83 11.81 -22.86 -8.51
C ASP A 83 11.71 -21.67 -9.49
N ILE A 84 12.83 -21.14 -9.94
CA ILE A 84 12.92 -20.13 -10.99
C ILE A 84 13.56 -20.77 -12.24
N LEU A 85 12.92 -20.59 -13.38
CA LEU A 85 13.45 -20.91 -14.70
C LEU A 85 14.29 -19.73 -15.18
N VAL A 86 15.51 -19.99 -15.62
CA VAL A 86 16.39 -18.99 -16.23
C VAL A 86 16.33 -19.18 -17.74
N LEU A 87 15.77 -18.19 -18.43
CA LEU A 87 15.53 -18.22 -19.88
C LEU A 87 16.59 -17.38 -20.59
N GLU A 88 17.36 -18.03 -21.46
CA GLU A 88 18.27 -17.37 -22.39
C GLU A 88 17.52 -17.05 -23.68
N ALA A 89 17.36 -15.76 -23.97
CA ALA A 89 16.77 -15.29 -25.23
C ALA A 89 17.75 -15.54 -26.39
N ASN A 90 17.27 -16.01 -27.54
CA ASN A 90 18.09 -16.08 -28.73
C ASN A 90 18.08 -14.74 -29.51
N GLN A 91 18.74 -14.69 -30.65
CA GLN A 91 18.88 -13.46 -31.45
C GLN A 91 17.58 -12.97 -32.10
N THR A 92 16.47 -13.70 -32.03
CA THR A 92 15.20 -13.35 -32.66
C THR A 92 14.24 -12.64 -31.71
N ILE A 93 14.56 -12.62 -30.41
CA ILE A 93 13.76 -11.96 -29.38
C ILE A 93 14.59 -11.05 -28.48
N ALA A 94 14.11 -9.83 -28.26
CA ALA A 94 14.68 -8.93 -27.28
C ALA A 94 14.31 -9.40 -25.85
N PRO A 95 15.29 -9.56 -24.92
CA PRO A 95 15.01 -9.99 -23.55
C PRO A 95 14.01 -9.09 -22.81
N GLN A 96 14.05 -7.78 -23.06
CA GLN A 96 13.12 -6.79 -22.52
C GLN A 96 11.68 -7.04 -23.00
N PHE A 97 11.50 -7.43 -24.26
CA PHE A 97 10.19 -7.81 -24.79
C PHE A 97 9.73 -9.14 -24.20
N LEU A 98 10.64 -10.13 -24.10
CA LEU A 98 10.33 -11.44 -23.54
C LEU A 98 9.77 -11.33 -22.13
N VAL A 99 10.39 -10.55 -21.23
CA VAL A 99 9.90 -10.43 -19.86
C VAL A 99 8.48 -9.88 -19.81
N PHE A 100 8.12 -8.89 -20.65
CA PHE A 100 6.76 -8.38 -20.73
C PHE A 100 5.78 -9.41 -21.34
N ALA A 101 6.21 -10.18 -22.32
CA ALA A 101 5.38 -11.25 -22.88
C ALA A 101 5.01 -12.30 -21.83
N LEU A 102 5.90 -12.58 -20.87
CA LEU A 102 5.65 -13.50 -19.76
C LEU A 102 4.71 -12.93 -18.68
N HIS A 103 4.44 -11.63 -18.68
CA HIS A 103 3.47 -10.96 -17.81
C HIS A 103 2.11 -10.73 -18.50
N SER A 104 1.95 -11.14 -19.78
CA SER A 104 0.66 -11.02 -20.46
C SER A 104 -0.38 -11.96 -19.84
N ASP A 105 -1.66 -11.52 -19.82
CA ASP A 105 -2.77 -12.33 -19.29
C ASP A 105 -2.89 -13.67 -19.99
N GLU A 106 -2.62 -13.69 -21.32
CA GLU A 106 -2.67 -14.90 -22.14
C GLU A 106 -1.59 -15.91 -21.71
N PHE A 107 -0.35 -15.43 -21.49
CA PHE A 107 0.73 -16.29 -21.00
C PHE A 107 0.47 -16.75 -19.57
N LEU A 108 0.06 -15.84 -18.69
CA LEU A 108 -0.26 -16.16 -17.29
C LEU A 108 -1.35 -17.23 -17.20
N GLY A 109 -2.46 -17.06 -17.96
CA GLY A 109 -3.53 -18.04 -18.05
C GLY A 109 -3.04 -19.40 -18.54
N TYR A 110 -2.19 -19.42 -19.58
CA TYR A 110 -1.58 -20.65 -20.07
C TYR A 110 -0.65 -21.29 -19.02
N ALA A 111 0.20 -20.52 -18.38
CA ALA A 111 1.11 -21.03 -17.34
C ALA A 111 0.34 -21.65 -16.17
N ILE A 112 -0.77 -21.05 -15.74
CA ILE A 112 -1.65 -21.57 -14.69
C ILE A 112 -2.30 -22.90 -15.17
N SER A 113 -2.82 -22.96 -16.40
CA SER A 113 -3.48 -24.15 -16.95
C SER A 113 -2.56 -25.38 -17.06
N THR A 114 -1.23 -25.15 -17.11
CA THR A 114 -0.22 -26.22 -17.22
C THR A 114 0.36 -26.66 -15.88
N THR A 115 -0.19 -26.16 -14.77
CA THR A 115 0.32 -26.52 -13.43
C THR A 115 -0.02 -27.95 -13.02
N THR A 116 0.87 -28.53 -12.25
CA THR A 116 0.66 -29.82 -11.57
C THR A 116 0.93 -29.68 -10.08
N GLY A 117 0.26 -30.48 -9.24
CA GLY A 117 0.37 -30.44 -7.78
C GLY A 117 -0.69 -29.54 -7.13
N VAL A 118 -1.27 -30.02 -6.01
CA VAL A 118 -2.39 -29.37 -5.32
C VAL A 118 -1.87 -28.25 -4.39
N ASN A 119 -0.96 -28.57 -3.47
CA ASN A 119 -0.49 -27.62 -2.46
C ASN A 119 0.61 -26.66 -2.97
N HIS A 120 1.40 -27.11 -3.94
CA HIS A 120 2.49 -26.36 -4.54
C HIS A 120 2.42 -26.47 -6.06
N PRO A 121 1.42 -25.84 -6.71
CA PRO A 121 1.24 -25.94 -8.16
C PRO A 121 2.47 -25.37 -8.87
N ARG A 122 3.04 -26.18 -9.77
CA ARG A 122 4.20 -25.82 -10.58
C ARG A 122 3.92 -26.05 -12.03
N THR A 123 4.30 -25.12 -12.88
CA THR A 123 4.45 -25.33 -14.31
C THR A 123 5.84 -25.87 -14.61
N SER A 124 6.13 -26.19 -15.88
CA SER A 124 7.44 -26.70 -16.31
C SER A 124 7.87 -26.09 -17.63
N TRP A 125 9.17 -26.02 -17.86
CA TRP A 125 9.68 -25.58 -19.16
C TRP A 125 9.13 -26.39 -20.33
N LYS A 126 8.98 -27.72 -20.17
CA LYS A 126 8.38 -28.60 -21.18
C LYS A 126 6.96 -28.16 -21.57
N ALA A 127 6.18 -27.62 -20.65
CA ALA A 127 4.87 -27.08 -20.94
C ALA A 127 4.97 -25.66 -21.52
N LEU A 128 5.70 -24.76 -20.85
CA LEU A 128 5.81 -23.35 -21.23
C LEU A 128 6.44 -23.16 -22.62
N SER A 129 7.44 -23.99 -23.01
CA SER A 129 8.07 -23.91 -24.33
C SER A 129 7.13 -24.13 -25.52
N ARG A 130 5.92 -24.66 -25.27
CA ARG A 130 4.88 -24.87 -26.29
C ARG A 130 3.94 -23.68 -26.46
N TYR A 131 3.98 -22.71 -25.53
CA TYR A 131 3.17 -21.49 -25.64
C TYR A 131 3.55 -20.74 -26.92
N ALA A 132 2.54 -20.36 -27.70
CA ALA A 132 2.72 -19.67 -28.97
C ALA A 132 2.04 -18.29 -28.92
N PHE A 133 2.76 -17.26 -29.36
CA PHE A 133 2.29 -15.88 -29.38
C PHE A 133 2.78 -15.13 -30.62
N PRO A 134 2.21 -13.98 -30.98
CA PRO A 134 2.69 -13.13 -32.06
C PRO A 134 4.08 -12.62 -31.76
N LEU A 135 5.03 -12.82 -32.69
CA LEU A 135 6.38 -12.28 -32.56
C LEU A 135 6.60 -11.20 -33.63
N PRO A 136 6.60 -9.92 -33.25
CA PRO A 136 6.90 -8.83 -34.18
C PRO A 136 8.40 -8.82 -34.55
N PRO A 137 8.81 -8.04 -35.57
CA PRO A 137 10.22 -7.82 -35.87
C PRO A 137 10.98 -7.22 -34.68
N LEU A 138 12.28 -7.48 -34.53
CA LEU A 138 13.11 -6.99 -33.41
C LEU A 138 12.99 -5.50 -33.13
N PRO A 139 13.00 -4.58 -34.14
CA PRO A 139 12.83 -3.15 -33.85
C PRO A 139 11.48 -2.84 -33.18
N GLU A 140 10.42 -3.50 -33.59
CA GLU A 140 9.11 -3.31 -32.97
C GLU A 140 9.06 -3.92 -31.56
N GLN A 141 9.71 -5.07 -31.31
CA GLN A 141 9.85 -5.64 -29.97
C GLN A 141 10.54 -4.66 -29.01
N ARG A 142 11.61 -4.00 -29.47
CA ARG A 142 12.32 -2.97 -28.70
C ARG A 142 11.44 -1.76 -28.42
N ALA A 143 10.71 -1.28 -29.44
CA ALA A 143 9.76 -0.19 -29.27
C ALA A 143 8.65 -0.50 -28.26
N ILE A 144 8.06 -1.70 -28.34
CA ILE A 144 7.06 -2.20 -27.37
C ILE A 144 7.66 -2.24 -25.96
N ALA A 145 8.82 -2.87 -25.79
CA ALA A 145 9.48 -2.98 -24.49
C ALA A 145 9.79 -1.60 -23.90
N ARG A 146 10.27 -0.65 -24.71
CA ARG A 146 10.56 0.71 -24.27
C ARG A 146 9.30 1.45 -23.80
N VAL A 147 8.19 1.35 -24.53
CA VAL A 147 6.92 1.98 -24.12
C VAL A 147 6.42 1.40 -22.80
N LEU A 148 6.38 0.07 -22.66
CA LEU A 148 5.94 -0.60 -21.43
C LEU A 148 6.88 -0.26 -20.25
N GLN A 149 8.19 -0.26 -20.48
CA GLN A 149 9.16 0.13 -19.46
C GLN A 149 8.97 1.58 -19.00
N THR A 150 8.73 2.51 -19.92
CA THR A 150 8.48 3.92 -19.59
C THR A 150 7.26 4.08 -18.67
N VAL A 151 6.16 3.35 -18.97
CA VAL A 151 4.97 3.38 -18.10
C VAL A 151 5.25 2.75 -16.75
N GLN A 152 5.96 1.63 -16.72
CA GLN A 152 6.37 0.96 -15.47
C GLN A 152 7.23 1.89 -14.60
N GLU A 153 8.21 2.57 -15.18
CA GLU A 153 9.04 3.56 -14.48
C GLU A 153 8.22 4.75 -13.93
N ALA A 154 7.19 5.18 -14.66
CA ALA A 154 6.28 6.23 -14.20
C ALA A 154 5.41 5.77 -13.00
N ILE A 155 4.97 4.49 -12.98
CA ILE A 155 4.26 3.88 -11.84
C ILE A 155 5.19 3.89 -10.63
N GLU A 156 6.39 3.34 -10.75
CA GLU A 156 7.38 3.26 -9.66
C GLU A 156 7.77 4.65 -9.13
N ALA A 157 7.97 5.62 -10.01
CA ALA A 157 8.25 7.01 -9.62
C ALA A 157 7.08 7.61 -8.83
N THR A 158 5.85 7.33 -9.25
CA THR A 158 4.63 7.81 -8.57
C THR A 158 4.49 7.14 -7.19
N GLU A 159 4.76 5.84 -7.06
CA GLU A 159 4.78 5.13 -5.78
C GLU A 159 5.82 5.75 -4.80
N ARG A 160 7.04 6.04 -5.30
CA ARG A 160 8.08 6.70 -4.48
C ARG A 160 7.66 8.09 -4.00
N VAL A 161 6.99 8.88 -4.84
CA VAL A 161 6.45 10.20 -4.46
C VAL A 161 5.38 10.06 -3.38
N ILE A 162 4.49 9.06 -3.48
CA ILE A 162 3.48 8.79 -2.46
C ILE A 162 4.13 8.44 -1.11
N GLU A 163 5.13 7.57 -1.10
CA GLU A 163 5.82 7.18 0.14
C GLU A 163 6.60 8.37 0.74
N ALA A 164 7.28 9.17 -0.07
CA ALA A 164 7.94 10.39 0.39
C ALA A 164 6.94 11.41 0.97
N ALA A 165 5.76 11.55 0.38
CA ALA A 165 4.71 12.43 0.90
C ALA A 165 4.13 11.93 2.23
N LYS A 166 3.98 10.61 2.42
CA LYS A 166 3.57 10.03 3.72
C LYS A 166 4.61 10.29 4.80
N GLU A 167 5.89 10.12 4.46
CA GLU A 167 7.00 10.39 5.38
C GLU A 167 7.08 11.88 5.73
N LEU A 168 6.90 12.76 4.73
CA LEU A 168 6.81 14.20 4.95
C LEU A 168 5.64 14.54 5.89
N LYS A 169 4.46 13.93 5.70
CA LYS A 169 3.32 14.13 6.61
C LYS A 169 3.69 13.77 8.04
N ARG A 170 4.31 12.60 8.24
CA ARG A 170 4.74 12.13 9.57
C ARG A 170 5.70 13.11 10.23
N SER A 171 6.76 13.51 9.54
CA SER A 171 7.77 14.45 10.03
C SER A 171 7.18 15.85 10.28
N MET A 172 6.29 16.30 9.41
CA MET A 172 5.61 17.58 9.53
C MET A 172 4.67 17.61 10.74
N MET A 173 3.92 16.54 11.00
CA MET A 173 3.06 16.46 12.18
C MET A 173 3.90 16.50 13.47
N GLU A 174 5.05 15.81 13.53
CA GLU A 174 5.95 15.87 14.68
C GLU A 174 6.51 17.29 14.87
N TYR A 175 6.91 17.94 13.77
CA TYR A 175 7.35 19.33 13.80
C TYR A 175 6.26 20.28 14.33
N LEU A 176 5.05 20.21 13.76
CA LEU A 176 3.92 21.09 14.11
C LEU A 176 3.47 20.93 15.56
N PHE A 177 3.50 19.71 16.10
CA PHE A 177 3.18 19.48 17.51
C PHE A 177 4.33 19.87 18.47
N THR A 178 5.56 20.06 17.96
CA THR A 178 6.71 20.46 18.77
C THR A 178 6.93 21.98 18.76
N TYR A 179 6.72 22.61 17.61
CA TYR A 179 7.08 24.03 17.41
C TYR A 179 5.86 24.92 17.09
N GLY A 180 4.69 24.31 16.81
CA GLY A 180 3.55 25.04 16.26
C GLY A 180 3.69 25.30 14.75
N PRO A 181 2.70 25.96 14.14
CA PRO A 181 2.69 26.25 12.70
C PRO A 181 3.57 27.47 12.36
N VAL A 182 4.84 27.41 12.74
CA VAL A 182 5.86 28.42 12.45
C VAL A 182 6.80 27.97 11.34
N PRO A 183 7.39 28.89 10.54
CA PRO A 183 8.41 28.53 9.56
C PRO A 183 9.63 27.85 10.22
N VAL A 184 10.25 26.89 9.54
CA VAL A 184 11.39 26.10 10.05
C VAL A 184 12.55 26.99 10.53
N ASN A 185 12.83 28.09 9.82
CA ASN A 185 13.88 29.05 10.19
C ASN A 185 13.55 29.91 11.42
N ARG A 186 12.37 29.74 12.01
CA ARG A 186 11.96 30.39 13.28
C ARG A 186 11.70 29.39 14.40
N ALA A 187 11.92 28.11 14.19
CA ALA A 187 11.69 27.06 15.18
C ALA A 187 12.47 27.30 16.48
N ASP A 188 13.72 27.79 16.39
CA ASP A 188 14.57 28.07 17.55
C ASP A 188 14.07 29.22 18.42
N GLN A 189 13.19 30.08 17.90
CA GLN A 189 12.61 31.21 18.62
C GLN A 189 11.38 30.79 19.44
N VAL A 190 10.84 29.59 19.22
CA VAL A 190 9.68 29.10 19.95
C VAL A 190 10.08 28.62 21.33
N GLN A 191 9.55 29.30 22.36
CA GLN A 191 9.66 28.81 23.74
C GLN A 191 8.83 27.53 23.89
N ARG A 192 9.42 26.50 24.46
CA ARG A 192 8.82 25.17 24.60
C ARG A 192 8.81 24.72 26.05
N THR A 193 7.82 23.91 26.37
CA THR A 193 7.72 23.21 27.65
C THR A 193 7.78 21.71 27.44
N GLU A 194 8.32 21.00 28.42
CA GLU A 194 8.35 19.53 28.42
C GLU A 194 7.29 19.00 29.38
N SER A 195 6.62 17.94 28.98
CA SER A 195 5.60 17.26 29.76
C SER A 195 5.61 15.77 29.52
N ALA A 196 4.80 15.02 30.26
CA ALA A 196 4.62 13.57 30.06
C ALA A 196 4.13 13.18 28.66
N ILE A 197 3.57 14.13 27.89
CA ILE A 197 3.09 13.89 26.50
C ILE A 197 4.07 14.44 25.44
N GLY A 198 5.27 14.84 25.84
CA GLY A 198 6.33 15.36 24.98
C GLY A 198 6.53 16.87 25.09
N VAL A 199 7.38 17.41 24.22
CA VAL A 199 7.75 18.83 24.14
C VAL A 199 6.79 19.56 23.20
N PHE A 200 6.27 20.73 23.60
CA PHE A 200 5.36 21.56 22.80
C PHE A 200 5.54 23.06 23.13
N PRO A 201 4.99 23.98 22.32
CA PRO A 201 5.09 25.42 22.59
C PRO A 201 4.52 25.78 23.95
N SER A 202 5.27 26.58 24.74
CA SER A 202 4.92 26.90 26.14
C SER A 202 3.59 27.68 26.29
N HIS A 203 3.13 28.34 25.23
CA HIS A 203 1.85 29.05 25.21
C HIS A 203 0.65 28.14 24.91
N TRP A 204 0.88 26.85 24.58
CA TRP A 204 -0.21 25.88 24.43
C TRP A 204 -0.56 25.25 25.78
N GLU A 205 -1.79 24.81 25.89
CA GLU A 205 -2.24 24.05 27.05
C GLU A 205 -2.35 22.57 26.73
N ALA A 206 -2.26 21.73 27.76
CA ALA A 206 -2.53 20.30 27.64
C ALA A 206 -3.81 19.98 28.39
N SER A 207 -4.87 19.56 27.67
CA SER A 207 -6.19 19.28 28.24
C SER A 207 -6.59 17.82 28.07
N ALA A 208 -7.39 17.29 28.99
CA ALA A 208 -7.94 15.95 28.84
C ALA A 208 -9.00 15.92 27.72
N CYS A 209 -8.94 14.92 26.84
CA CYS A 209 -9.88 14.76 25.71
C CYS A 209 -11.35 14.83 26.14
N GLY A 210 -11.66 14.32 27.34
CA GLY A 210 -13.01 14.40 27.93
C GLY A 210 -13.52 15.81 28.19
N LEU A 211 -12.63 16.79 28.41
CA LEU A 211 -12.98 18.19 28.62
C LEU A 211 -13.17 18.96 27.30
N LEU A 212 -12.62 18.42 26.21
CA LEU A 212 -12.66 19.01 24.88
C LEU A 212 -13.90 18.57 24.07
N CYS A 213 -14.63 17.57 24.57
CA CYS A 213 -15.77 16.99 23.88
C CYS A 213 -17.07 17.21 24.68
N GLU A 214 -18.15 17.49 23.97
CA GLU A 214 -19.50 17.50 24.53
C GLU A 214 -19.88 16.11 25.02
N ARG A 215 -19.46 15.09 24.26
CA ARG A 215 -19.80 13.70 24.52
C ARG A 215 -18.70 12.79 24.04
N ILE A 216 -18.37 11.76 24.85
CA ILE A 216 -17.59 10.60 24.42
C ILE A 216 -18.38 9.34 24.80
N THR A 217 -18.71 8.53 23.81
CA THR A 217 -19.51 7.32 23.96
C THR A 217 -18.94 6.18 23.11
N VAL A 218 -19.61 5.04 23.08
CA VAL A 218 -19.23 3.89 22.26
C VAL A 218 -20.38 3.55 21.30
N GLY A 219 -20.02 3.06 20.13
CA GLY A 219 -20.95 2.51 19.15
C GLY A 219 -21.65 1.24 19.64
N VAL A 220 -22.31 0.55 18.74
CA VAL A 220 -23.04 -0.70 19.05
C VAL A 220 -22.06 -1.80 19.45
N VAL A 221 -22.15 -2.34 20.67
CA VAL A 221 -21.23 -3.40 21.18
C VAL A 221 -21.94 -4.70 21.49
N VAL A 222 -23.26 -4.68 21.75
CA VAL A 222 -24.02 -5.86 22.13
C VAL A 222 -24.69 -6.46 20.90
N ARG A 223 -24.25 -7.65 20.50
CA ARG A 223 -24.79 -8.43 19.38
C ARG A 223 -25.09 -7.59 18.12
N PRO A 224 -24.12 -6.81 17.60
CA PRO A 224 -24.38 -5.89 16.48
C PRO A 224 -24.91 -6.61 15.23
N ALA A 225 -24.53 -7.88 15.03
CA ALA A 225 -24.97 -8.69 13.90
C ALA A 225 -26.50 -8.96 13.89
N SER A 226 -27.18 -8.84 15.03
CA SER A 226 -28.65 -9.01 15.08
C SER A 226 -29.43 -7.86 14.42
N TYR A 227 -28.75 -6.74 14.14
CA TYR A 227 -29.33 -5.56 13.49
C TYR A 227 -28.93 -5.41 12.02
N TYR A 228 -28.15 -6.39 11.47
CA TYR A 228 -27.70 -6.27 10.10
C TYR A 228 -28.83 -6.51 9.11
N VAL A 229 -28.89 -5.63 8.12
CA VAL A 229 -29.77 -5.73 6.95
C VAL A 229 -28.92 -5.64 5.68
N GLU A 230 -29.47 -6.09 4.57
CA GLU A 230 -28.76 -6.08 3.27
C GLU A 230 -28.50 -4.66 2.77
N ASN A 231 -29.48 -3.76 2.96
CA ASN A 231 -29.42 -2.36 2.57
C ASN A 231 -30.05 -1.47 3.65
N GLY A 232 -29.48 -0.30 3.90
CA GLY A 232 -29.98 0.62 4.93
C GLY A 232 -28.96 1.69 5.32
N ILE A 233 -28.95 2.04 6.59
CA ILE A 233 -28.05 3.04 7.16
C ILE A 233 -26.65 2.40 7.34
N PRO A 234 -25.58 2.99 6.79
CA PRO A 234 -24.23 2.44 6.94
C PRO A 234 -23.76 2.44 8.39
N ALA A 235 -23.09 1.34 8.80
CA ALA A 235 -22.48 1.22 10.12
C ALA A 235 -20.98 0.87 9.99
N PHE A 236 -20.16 1.76 10.54
CA PHE A 236 -18.69 1.67 10.44
C PHE A 236 -18.12 0.76 11.52
N ARG A 237 -17.16 -0.09 11.15
CA ARG A 237 -16.39 -0.97 12.03
C ARG A 237 -14.92 -0.54 12.06
N SER A 238 -14.10 -1.15 12.93
CA SER A 238 -12.66 -0.84 13.01
C SER A 238 -11.94 -0.93 11.65
N LEU A 239 -12.30 -1.89 10.79
CA LEU A 239 -11.70 -2.04 9.44
C LEU A 239 -11.99 -0.85 8.52
N ASN A 240 -13.08 -0.12 8.77
CA ASN A 240 -13.48 1.06 8.01
C ASN A 240 -12.77 2.34 8.47
N ILE A 241 -12.07 2.32 9.61
CA ILE A 241 -11.36 3.48 10.15
C ILE A 241 -9.88 3.37 9.76
N LYS A 242 -9.42 4.33 8.97
CA LYS A 242 -8.01 4.53 8.66
C LYS A 242 -7.58 5.88 9.19
N ALA A 243 -6.29 6.07 9.43
CA ALA A 243 -5.79 7.36 9.89
C ALA A 243 -6.27 8.48 8.95
N ASP A 244 -7.01 9.43 9.52
CA ASP A 244 -7.58 10.62 8.88
C ASP A 244 -8.62 10.37 7.76
N ARG A 245 -9.09 9.12 7.56
CA ARG A 245 -10.10 8.82 6.53
C ARG A 245 -11.01 7.64 6.86
N LEU A 246 -12.23 7.66 6.34
CA LEU A 246 -13.12 6.50 6.29
C LEU A 246 -12.80 5.63 5.06
N ASN A 247 -12.78 4.32 5.26
CA ASN A 247 -12.85 3.32 4.21
C ASN A 247 -14.28 2.80 4.10
N THR A 248 -14.86 2.92 2.92
CA THR A 248 -16.27 2.57 2.66
C THR A 248 -16.44 1.20 2.02
N GLU A 249 -15.38 0.43 1.93
CA GLU A 249 -15.44 -0.96 1.50
C GLU A 249 -16.02 -1.84 2.64
N GLU A 250 -16.72 -2.90 2.26
CA GLU A 250 -17.28 -3.89 3.20
C GLU A 250 -18.11 -3.27 4.34
N LEU A 251 -18.94 -2.28 4.04
CA LEU A 251 -19.86 -1.72 5.00
C LEU A 251 -20.94 -2.74 5.40
N VAL A 252 -21.41 -2.65 6.64
CA VAL A 252 -22.63 -3.29 7.10
C VAL A 252 -23.72 -2.22 7.28
N PHE A 253 -24.97 -2.63 7.29
CA PHE A 253 -26.08 -1.70 7.32
C PHE A 253 -27.05 -2.06 8.45
N PHE A 254 -27.68 -1.05 9.03
CA PHE A 254 -28.78 -1.15 9.99
C PHE A 254 -30.09 -0.66 9.34
N SER A 255 -31.24 -1.14 9.83
CA SER A 255 -32.52 -0.57 9.42
C SER A 255 -32.68 0.86 9.95
N GLU A 256 -33.46 1.68 9.26
CA GLU A 256 -33.81 3.04 9.75
C GLU A 256 -34.47 2.98 11.13
N ASN A 257 -35.42 2.05 11.34
CA ASN A 257 -36.11 1.89 12.59
C ASN A 257 -35.15 1.54 13.75
N ASP A 258 -34.21 0.64 13.55
CA ASP A 258 -33.23 0.30 14.59
C ASP A 258 -32.28 1.48 14.83
N ASN A 259 -31.84 2.16 13.79
CA ASN A 259 -30.92 3.30 13.87
C ASN A 259 -31.58 4.51 14.60
N GLU A 260 -32.85 4.73 14.41
CA GLU A 260 -33.62 5.81 15.08
C GLU A 260 -34.15 5.40 16.45
N GLY A 261 -34.33 4.10 16.69
CA GLY A 261 -34.84 3.54 17.92
C GLY A 261 -33.70 3.06 18.86
N PRO A 262 -33.52 1.75 19.01
CA PRO A 262 -32.58 1.18 20.01
C PRO A 262 -31.12 1.60 19.81
N LEU A 263 -30.71 1.96 18.59
CA LEU A 263 -29.35 2.36 18.25
C LEU A 263 -29.14 3.86 18.15
N ALA A 264 -30.14 4.66 18.42
CA ALA A 264 -30.07 6.14 18.33
C ALA A 264 -28.94 6.77 19.15
N LYS A 265 -28.52 6.10 20.23
CA LYS A 265 -27.42 6.55 21.10
C LYS A 265 -26.09 6.63 20.37
N SER A 266 -25.85 5.77 19.38
CA SER A 266 -24.61 5.68 18.62
C SER A 266 -24.70 6.31 17.23
N ARG A 267 -25.79 7.01 16.91
CA ARG A 267 -25.89 7.78 15.66
C ARG A 267 -24.79 8.82 15.57
N LEU A 268 -24.13 8.81 14.43
CA LEU A 268 -23.03 9.72 14.13
C LEU A 268 -23.56 11.07 13.65
N GLN A 269 -22.82 12.10 13.95
CA GLN A 269 -23.01 13.45 13.41
C GLN A 269 -21.78 13.87 12.62
N GLU A 270 -21.95 14.80 11.71
CA GLU A 270 -20.85 15.49 11.09
C GLU A 270 -19.87 16.00 12.17
N ASN A 271 -18.59 15.89 11.91
CA ASN A 271 -17.52 16.29 12.84
C ASN A 271 -17.36 15.40 14.09
N ASP A 272 -18.10 14.31 14.25
CA ASP A 272 -17.73 13.29 15.24
C ASP A 272 -16.37 12.67 14.86
N VAL A 273 -15.55 12.37 15.87
CA VAL A 273 -14.28 11.67 15.71
C VAL A 273 -14.47 10.21 16.10
N LEU A 274 -14.32 9.29 15.16
CA LEU A 274 -14.35 7.86 15.39
C LEU A 274 -12.96 7.37 15.76
N ILE A 275 -12.86 6.59 16.85
CA ILE A 275 -11.59 6.11 17.37
C ILE A 275 -11.65 4.60 17.52
N VAL A 276 -10.70 3.91 16.91
CA VAL A 276 -10.58 2.44 16.97
C VAL A 276 -10.22 2.00 18.38
N ARG A 277 -10.92 0.97 18.86
CA ARG A 277 -10.72 0.37 20.18
C ARG A 277 -9.83 -0.85 20.16
N THR A 278 -9.93 -1.67 19.13
CA THR A 278 -9.27 -2.99 19.02
C THR A 278 -8.65 -3.15 17.63
N GLY A 279 -7.50 -3.81 17.54
CA GLY A 279 -6.71 -3.97 16.32
C GLY A 279 -5.61 -2.91 16.23
N GLU A 280 -5.95 -1.69 15.85
CA GLU A 280 -5.04 -0.52 15.86
C GLU A 280 -5.61 0.58 16.78
N PRO A 281 -5.55 0.41 18.12
CA PRO A 281 -6.17 1.34 19.06
C PRO A 281 -5.68 2.78 18.90
N GLY A 282 -6.60 3.73 19.02
CA GLY A 282 -6.30 5.15 18.87
C GLY A 282 -6.26 5.65 17.42
N THR A 283 -6.39 4.76 16.41
CA THR A 283 -6.60 5.22 15.02
C THR A 283 -7.90 5.99 14.93
N ALA A 284 -7.87 7.19 14.36
CA ALA A 284 -9.00 8.08 14.36
C ALA A 284 -9.30 8.66 12.96
N CYS A 285 -10.57 8.92 12.71
CA CYS A 285 -11.01 9.69 11.56
C CYS A 285 -12.23 10.56 11.91
N VAL A 286 -12.46 11.61 11.14
CA VAL A 286 -13.60 12.52 11.31
C VAL A 286 -14.73 12.09 10.39
N VAL A 287 -15.95 12.09 10.90
CA VAL A 287 -17.18 11.81 10.14
C VAL A 287 -17.51 13.00 9.24
N PRO A 288 -17.50 12.84 7.90
CA PRO A 288 -17.90 13.89 6.99
C PRO A 288 -19.44 14.05 6.94
N SER A 289 -19.91 15.17 6.43
CA SER A 289 -21.35 15.50 6.35
C SER A 289 -22.19 14.43 5.65
N CYS A 290 -21.66 13.80 4.59
CA CYS A 290 -22.36 12.76 3.83
C CYS A 290 -22.66 11.48 4.63
N TYR A 291 -22.01 11.28 5.78
CA TYR A 291 -22.25 10.16 6.70
C TYR A 291 -22.88 10.60 8.03
N SER A 292 -23.37 11.84 8.12
CA SER A 292 -24.21 12.25 9.25
C SER A 292 -25.49 11.40 9.28
N GLY A 293 -25.87 10.90 10.45
CA GLY A 293 -26.99 9.97 10.61
C GLY A 293 -26.63 8.49 10.50
N SER A 294 -25.44 8.13 10.02
CA SER A 294 -24.93 6.76 10.03
C SER A 294 -24.65 6.26 11.46
N ASN A 295 -24.15 5.05 11.60
CA ASN A 295 -23.86 4.44 12.90
C ASN A 295 -22.47 3.81 12.94
N CYS A 296 -22.06 3.28 14.07
CA CYS A 296 -20.80 2.55 14.19
C CYS A 296 -20.86 1.40 15.22
N ILE A 297 -19.95 0.46 15.06
CA ILE A 297 -19.87 -0.78 15.84
C ILE A 297 -18.51 -0.84 16.50
N ASP A 298 -18.49 -0.98 17.82
CA ASP A 298 -17.29 -1.15 18.66
C ASP A 298 -16.21 -0.08 18.42
N LEU A 299 -16.63 1.16 18.15
CA LEU A 299 -15.76 2.33 18.04
C LEU A 299 -16.09 3.31 19.17
N VAL A 300 -15.11 4.10 19.62
CA VAL A 300 -15.38 5.26 20.44
C VAL A 300 -15.80 6.42 19.53
N ILE A 301 -16.86 7.10 19.90
CA ILE A 301 -17.39 8.31 19.27
C ILE A 301 -17.05 9.47 20.19
N ALA A 302 -16.19 10.37 19.77
CA ALA A 302 -15.91 11.62 20.44
C ALA A 302 -16.56 12.77 19.64
N ARG A 303 -17.35 13.60 20.31
CA ARG A 303 -17.98 14.80 19.73
C ARG A 303 -17.30 16.04 20.28
N PRO A 304 -16.34 16.61 19.54
CA PRO A 304 -15.58 17.76 19.99
C PRO A 304 -16.42 19.03 20.05
N ARG A 305 -16.15 19.88 21.02
CA ARG A 305 -16.67 21.25 21.07
C ARG A 305 -15.90 22.09 20.05
N GLN A 306 -16.54 22.45 18.93
CA GLN A 306 -15.87 23.12 17.80
C GLN A 306 -15.37 24.54 18.12
N ASP A 307 -15.89 25.15 19.17
CA ASP A 307 -15.41 26.41 19.73
C ASP A 307 -14.13 26.28 20.57
N VAL A 308 -13.72 25.05 20.90
CA VAL A 308 -12.52 24.73 21.69
C VAL A 308 -11.51 23.92 20.89
N VAL A 309 -11.96 22.86 20.22
CA VAL A 309 -11.10 21.98 19.45
C VAL A 309 -11.73 21.56 18.12
N ARG A 310 -11.02 21.78 17.04
CA ARG A 310 -11.42 21.32 15.70
C ARG A 310 -11.35 19.80 15.63
N SER A 311 -12.40 19.14 15.12
CA SER A 311 -12.44 17.69 14.97
C SER A 311 -11.25 17.13 14.16
N LEU A 312 -10.90 17.81 13.08
CA LEU A 312 -9.76 17.41 12.24
C LEU A 312 -8.43 17.54 13.00
N TYR A 313 -8.24 18.59 13.78
CA TYR A 313 -7.07 18.75 14.64
C TYR A 313 -6.98 17.61 15.67
N LEU A 314 -8.09 17.30 16.34
CA LEU A 314 -8.16 16.20 17.30
C LEU A 314 -7.84 14.86 16.63
N GLY A 315 -8.38 14.59 15.44
CA GLY A 315 -8.05 13.39 14.64
C GLY A 315 -6.56 13.29 14.33
N LEU A 316 -5.96 14.37 13.82
CA LEU A 316 -4.52 14.44 13.52
C LEU A 316 -3.67 14.21 14.78
N TYR A 317 -4.06 14.80 15.91
CA TYR A 317 -3.34 14.61 17.18
C TYR A 317 -3.41 13.15 17.64
N LEU A 318 -4.58 12.52 17.61
CA LEU A 318 -4.75 11.12 17.99
C LEU A 318 -3.96 10.17 17.08
N ASN A 319 -3.86 10.49 15.79
CA ASN A 319 -3.07 9.70 14.81
C ASN A 319 -1.56 9.97 14.88
N SER A 320 -1.12 11.01 15.59
CA SER A 320 0.31 11.29 15.78
C SER A 320 0.98 10.23 16.67
N SER A 321 2.33 10.20 16.67
CA SER A 321 3.13 9.37 17.58
C SER A 321 2.72 9.58 19.04
N ARG A 322 2.42 10.83 19.42
CA ARG A 322 2.04 11.22 20.79
C ARG A 322 0.68 10.66 21.19
N GLY A 323 -0.32 10.78 20.33
CA GLY A 323 -1.65 10.21 20.55
C GLY A 323 -1.61 8.68 20.61
N LYS A 324 -0.89 8.06 19.66
CA LYS A 324 -0.72 6.61 19.60
C LYS A 324 0.00 6.03 20.82
N ASN A 325 1.06 6.66 21.28
CA ASN A 325 1.79 6.23 22.48
C ASN A 325 0.92 6.30 23.73
N GLN A 326 0.11 7.36 23.88
CA GLN A 326 -0.85 7.45 24.97
C GLN A 326 -1.96 6.39 24.88
N ALA A 327 -2.48 6.13 23.68
CA ALA A 327 -3.47 5.08 23.48
C ALA A 327 -2.92 3.70 23.85
N ALA A 328 -1.70 3.38 23.40
CA ALA A 328 -1.03 2.12 23.71
C ALA A 328 -0.75 1.93 25.21
N SER A 329 -0.31 3.00 25.91
CA SER A 329 -0.06 2.95 27.35
C SER A 329 -1.34 2.90 28.21
N SER A 330 -2.48 3.27 27.62
CA SER A 330 -3.80 3.28 28.28
C SER A 330 -4.63 2.02 28.03
N GLU A 331 -4.08 1.04 27.33
CA GLU A 331 -4.74 -0.24 27.07
C GLU A 331 -4.85 -1.06 28.36
N THR A 332 -6.04 -1.57 28.62
CA THR A 332 -6.34 -2.42 29.80
C THR A 332 -6.76 -3.80 29.36
N GLY A 333 -6.25 -4.84 30.06
CA GLY A 333 -6.59 -6.25 29.86
C GLY A 333 -5.37 -7.12 29.55
N LEU A 334 -5.32 -8.31 30.19
CA LEU A 334 -4.21 -9.27 30.03
C LEU A 334 -4.32 -10.09 28.73
N ALA A 335 -5.52 -10.22 28.15
CA ALA A 335 -5.77 -11.10 27.00
C ALA A 335 -6.14 -10.35 25.71
N GLN A 336 -6.76 -9.16 25.79
CA GLN A 336 -7.03 -8.28 24.65
C GLN A 336 -6.83 -6.83 25.08
N LYS A 337 -5.86 -6.17 24.44
CA LYS A 337 -5.63 -4.76 24.61
C LYS A 337 -6.79 -3.97 23.99
N HIS A 338 -7.47 -3.15 24.79
CA HIS A 338 -8.72 -2.52 24.41
C HIS A 338 -8.79 -1.08 24.92
N LEU A 339 -8.88 -0.13 24.00
CA LEU A 339 -9.02 1.29 24.33
C LEU A 339 -10.49 1.61 24.66
N ASN A 340 -10.82 1.77 25.94
CA ASN A 340 -12.18 2.07 26.39
C ASN A 340 -12.47 3.57 26.45
N VAL A 341 -13.77 3.93 26.60
CA VAL A 341 -14.24 5.32 26.67
C VAL A 341 -13.53 6.10 27.79
N GLY A 342 -13.33 5.46 28.95
CA GLY A 342 -12.65 6.10 30.10
C GLY A 342 -11.20 6.42 29.80
N ALA A 343 -10.51 5.53 29.07
CA ALA A 343 -9.14 5.77 28.62
C ALA A 343 -9.08 6.94 27.62
N VAL A 344 -9.96 6.97 26.61
CA VAL A 344 -10.04 8.08 25.66
C VAL A 344 -10.30 9.41 26.37
N LYS A 345 -11.19 9.45 27.35
CA LYS A 345 -11.45 10.69 28.14
C LYS A 345 -10.20 11.21 28.83
N ARG A 346 -9.27 10.34 29.25
CA ARG A 346 -8.04 10.72 29.95
C ARG A 346 -6.88 11.08 29.02
N LEU A 347 -6.94 10.77 27.72
CA LEU A 347 -5.90 11.16 26.78
C LEU A 347 -5.66 12.68 26.87
N ARG A 348 -4.40 13.07 26.99
CA ARG A 348 -4.01 14.49 27.03
C ARG A 348 -3.79 14.98 25.62
N VAL A 349 -4.42 16.07 25.25
CA VAL A 349 -4.32 16.70 23.93
C VAL A 349 -3.66 18.06 24.10
N MET A 350 -2.64 18.33 23.30
CA MET A 350 -2.06 19.67 23.19
C MET A 350 -3.06 20.58 22.50
N LEU A 351 -3.37 21.71 23.10
CA LEU A 351 -4.44 22.61 22.69
C LEU A 351 -3.88 23.98 22.33
N PRO A 352 -3.56 24.26 21.06
CA PRO A 352 -3.33 25.61 20.58
C PRO A 352 -4.65 26.38 20.44
N ASP A 353 -4.57 27.69 20.17
CA ASP A 353 -5.72 28.44 19.75
C ASP A 353 -6.33 27.91 18.44
N LEU A 354 -7.55 28.30 18.15
CA LEU A 354 -8.27 27.81 16.95
C LEU A 354 -7.60 28.19 15.63
N ALA A 355 -6.90 29.33 15.60
CA ALA A 355 -6.18 29.78 14.40
C ALA A 355 -5.00 28.87 14.06
N ASP A 356 -4.23 28.46 15.08
CA ASP A 356 -3.14 27.53 14.93
C ASP A 356 -3.64 26.11 14.62
N GLN A 357 -4.76 25.67 15.25
CA GLN A 357 -5.42 24.40 14.87
C GLN A 357 -5.78 24.39 13.38
N ASP A 358 -6.43 25.46 12.90
CA ASP A 358 -6.85 25.59 11.48
C ASP A 358 -5.62 25.61 10.53
N ARG A 359 -4.50 26.23 10.91
CA ARG A 359 -3.25 26.21 10.14
C ARG A 359 -2.65 24.81 10.09
N ILE A 360 -2.58 24.10 11.20
CA ILE A 360 -2.07 22.72 11.29
C ILE A 360 -2.92 21.80 10.39
N VAL A 361 -4.24 21.90 10.49
CA VAL A 361 -5.18 21.15 9.64
C VAL A 361 -4.97 21.46 8.15
N SER A 362 -4.80 22.74 7.81
CA SER A 362 -4.56 23.16 6.42
C SER A 362 -3.29 22.55 5.84
N ILE A 363 -2.18 22.55 6.59
CA ILE A 363 -0.92 21.95 6.17
C ILE A 363 -1.10 20.43 5.97
N ALA A 364 -1.70 19.74 6.93
CA ALA A 364 -1.94 18.30 6.83
C ALA A 364 -2.81 17.93 5.61
N ARG A 365 -3.90 18.68 5.39
CA ARG A 365 -4.79 18.48 4.23
C ARG A 365 -4.10 18.71 2.89
N SER A 366 -3.19 19.68 2.80
CA SER A 366 -2.40 19.90 1.57
C SER A 366 -1.57 18.66 1.22
N ILE A 367 -0.91 18.05 2.21
CA ILE A 367 -0.13 16.82 2.00
C ILE A 367 -1.06 15.64 1.66
N ASP A 368 -2.19 15.49 2.37
CA ASP A 368 -3.17 14.43 2.08
C ASP A 368 -3.74 14.54 0.65
N SER A 369 -3.98 15.75 0.18
CA SER A 369 -4.41 15.99 -1.21
C SER A 369 -3.36 15.54 -2.22
N GLN A 370 -2.06 15.78 -1.97
CA GLN A 370 -0.97 15.30 -2.83
C GLN A 370 -0.89 13.77 -2.82
N ILE A 371 -1.02 13.13 -1.65
CA ILE A 371 -1.06 11.66 -1.54
C ILE A 371 -2.25 11.09 -2.31
N ALA A 372 -3.43 11.69 -2.20
CA ALA A 372 -4.63 11.25 -2.91
C ALA A 372 -4.48 11.41 -4.43
N ALA A 373 -3.94 12.53 -4.90
CA ALA A 373 -3.65 12.76 -6.31
C ALA A 373 -2.62 11.76 -6.85
N GLY A 374 -1.57 11.48 -6.08
CA GLY A 374 -0.57 10.45 -6.40
C GLY A 374 -1.20 9.07 -6.56
N ARG A 375 -2.04 8.64 -5.62
CA ARG A 375 -2.76 7.35 -5.70
C ARG A 375 -3.66 7.25 -6.94
N LYS A 376 -4.41 8.31 -7.22
CA LYS A 376 -5.26 8.35 -8.43
C LYS A 376 -4.42 8.23 -9.70
N ARG A 377 -3.26 8.89 -9.75
CA ARG A 377 -2.32 8.80 -10.87
C ARG A 377 -1.75 7.38 -11.00
N ALA A 378 -1.34 6.74 -9.91
CA ALA A 378 -0.83 5.36 -9.92
C ALA A 378 -1.86 4.40 -10.49
N LEU A 379 -3.11 4.42 -10.00
CA LEU A 379 -4.21 3.59 -10.53
C LEU A 379 -4.48 3.82 -12.02
N ALA A 380 -4.42 5.07 -12.48
CA ALA A 380 -4.60 5.38 -13.90
C ALA A 380 -3.45 4.84 -14.77
N LEU A 381 -2.20 4.93 -14.26
CA LEU A 381 -1.03 4.38 -14.95
C LEU A 381 -1.06 2.84 -14.98
N GLU A 382 -1.46 2.18 -13.89
CA GLU A 382 -1.63 0.72 -13.82
C GLU A 382 -2.69 0.23 -14.84
N ALA A 383 -3.84 0.91 -14.90
CA ALA A 383 -4.88 0.60 -15.88
C ALA A 383 -4.39 0.81 -17.34
N ALA A 384 -3.64 1.88 -17.59
CA ALA A 384 -3.04 2.14 -18.89
C ALA A 384 -1.98 1.10 -19.24
N PHE A 385 -1.14 0.69 -18.28
CA PHE A 385 -0.14 -0.37 -18.45
C PHE A 385 -0.79 -1.69 -18.85
N SER A 386 -1.80 -2.15 -18.09
CA SER A 386 -2.51 -3.39 -18.39
C SER A 386 -3.15 -3.37 -19.79
N SER A 387 -3.79 -2.25 -20.15
CA SER A 387 -4.36 -2.09 -21.50
C SER A 387 -3.30 -2.10 -22.59
N LEU A 388 -2.19 -1.41 -22.41
CA LEU A 388 -1.07 -1.39 -23.36
C LEU A 388 -0.46 -2.78 -23.50
N LEU A 389 -0.15 -3.45 -22.38
CA LEU A 389 0.41 -4.79 -22.37
C LEU A 389 -0.47 -5.76 -23.18
N HIS A 390 -1.76 -5.82 -22.88
CA HIS A 390 -2.69 -6.68 -23.61
C HIS A 390 -2.71 -6.36 -25.12
N ASN A 391 -2.90 -5.09 -25.48
CA ASN A 391 -3.06 -4.71 -26.90
C ASN A 391 -1.78 -4.89 -27.71
N LEU A 392 -0.62 -4.64 -27.12
CA LEU A 392 0.68 -4.79 -27.79
C LEU A 392 1.10 -6.27 -27.89
N MET A 393 0.89 -7.07 -26.84
CA MET A 393 1.24 -8.50 -26.85
C MET A 393 0.32 -9.31 -27.77
N THR A 394 -0.94 -8.92 -27.91
CA THR A 394 -1.88 -9.56 -28.85
C THR A 394 -1.75 -9.07 -30.29
N GLY A 395 -0.96 -8.00 -30.53
CA GLY A 395 -0.82 -7.39 -31.86
C GLY A 395 -2.04 -6.59 -32.32
N LYS A 396 -3.00 -6.29 -31.43
CA LYS A 396 -4.15 -5.41 -31.73
C LYS A 396 -3.72 -3.98 -32.01
N VAL A 397 -2.64 -3.55 -31.38
CA VAL A 397 -1.97 -2.28 -31.62
C VAL A 397 -0.54 -2.55 -32.03
N ARG A 398 -0.07 -1.82 -33.06
CA ARG A 398 1.30 -1.91 -33.57
C ARG A 398 2.03 -0.60 -33.25
N ILE A 399 3.32 -0.69 -32.96
CA ILE A 399 4.19 0.47 -32.73
C ILE A 399 5.13 0.63 -33.91
N THR A 400 5.21 1.83 -34.47
CA THR A 400 6.25 2.18 -35.44
C THR A 400 7.57 2.37 -34.71
N PRO A 401 8.60 1.59 -35.01
CA PRO A 401 9.93 1.74 -34.41
C PRO A 401 10.55 3.12 -34.74
N THR A 402 11.27 3.67 -33.78
CA THR A 402 12.10 4.89 -33.99
C THR A 402 13.51 4.50 -34.46
N GLU A 403 14.33 5.48 -34.84
CA GLU A 403 15.75 5.24 -35.22
C GLU A 403 16.50 4.50 -34.11
N GLN A 404 16.28 4.84 -32.84
CA GLN A 404 16.88 4.16 -31.68
C GLN A 404 16.51 2.65 -31.57
N ASP A 405 15.33 2.27 -32.02
CA ASP A 405 14.89 0.88 -32.02
C ASP A 405 15.51 0.06 -33.16
N MET A 406 15.96 0.75 -34.23
CA MET A 406 16.60 0.16 -35.40
C MET A 406 18.08 -0.13 -35.16
N GLU A 407 18.78 0.72 -34.39
CA GLU A 407 20.17 0.53 -34.01
C GLU A 407 20.24 -0.49 -32.87
N GLY A 408 20.54 -1.75 -33.20
CA GLY A 408 20.81 -2.79 -32.21
C GLY A 408 22.10 -2.50 -31.46
N VAL A 409 22.04 -2.25 -30.17
CA VAL A 409 23.20 -2.29 -29.27
C VAL A 409 23.48 -3.71 -28.84
#